data_b3d9f9076aea296dabaa409bef51f6af
#
_entry.id   b3d9f9076aea296dabaa409bef51f6af
#
_cell.length_a   1.000
_cell.length_b   1.000
_cell.length_c   1.000
_cell.angle_alpha   90.00
_cell.angle_beta   90.00
_cell.angle_gamma   90.00
#
_symmetry.space_group_name_H-M   'P 1'
#
loop_
_entity.id
_entity.type
_entity.pdbx_description
1 polymer ?
#
loop_
_entity_poly.entity_id
_entity_poly.type
_entity_poly.pdbx_seq_one_letter_code
_entity_poly.pdbx_strand_id
1 'polypeptide(L)'
;VGVKRSALFGISEGGTLAALFAHDHPERAEALILYGSWARRVAGPDYPYGPSAGQLEDVIAGMDRAWATGEWWDGGRPSPADDVRHRAWWARYLRTAASPAMAQNVVRMNMGMDIRNLLPTIEQPTLILHRTGDTWIGVGHARYLAEHIPSASYVELPGSDHRPWLGDVDAIVDAVEVFMTGRKSRPRRHADIGVDALSRREREVAVLASRGLTATEIASHLFVSKRTVESHLVSIYEKLGVSSKTELIRRAAELGI
;
A
#
# COMPACT_ATOMS: atom_id res chain seq x y z
N VAL A 1 8.04 10.55 -21.66
CA VAL A 1 8.26 11.53 -20.57
C VAL A 1 9.72 11.97 -20.47
N GLY A 2 10.65 11.45 -21.28
CA GLY A 2 12.04 11.93 -21.38
C GLY A 2 12.97 11.57 -20.22
N VAL A 3 12.52 10.80 -19.23
CA VAL A 3 13.37 10.32 -18.13
C VAL A 3 14.30 9.26 -18.66
N LYS A 4 15.59 9.50 -18.56
CA LYS A 4 16.61 8.55 -19.04
C LYS A 4 16.87 7.43 -18.05
N ARG A 5 16.87 7.73 -16.74
CA ARG A 5 17.16 6.81 -15.64
C ARG A 5 16.29 7.13 -14.43
N SER A 6 15.80 6.12 -13.74
CA SER A 6 14.93 6.29 -12.55
C SER A 6 15.07 5.13 -11.58
N ALA A 7 14.74 5.37 -10.31
CA ALA A 7 14.46 4.30 -9.37
C ALA A 7 13.11 3.66 -9.71
N LEU A 8 13.02 2.34 -9.55
CA LEU A 8 11.81 1.55 -9.83
C LEU A 8 11.25 1.01 -8.53
N PHE A 9 10.00 1.35 -8.24
CA PHE A 9 9.25 0.79 -7.11
C PHE A 9 8.26 -0.25 -7.63
N GLY A 10 8.52 -1.51 -7.35
CA GLY A 10 7.70 -2.63 -7.75
C GLY A 10 6.97 -3.27 -6.56
N ILE A 11 5.66 -3.46 -6.69
CA ILE A 11 4.81 -4.12 -5.70
C ILE A 11 4.39 -5.47 -6.25
N SER A 12 4.50 -6.55 -5.46
CA SER A 12 4.04 -7.87 -5.86
C SER A 12 4.73 -8.32 -7.15
N GLU A 13 3.98 -8.72 -8.21
CA GLU A 13 4.51 -9.01 -9.55
C GLU A 13 5.27 -7.85 -10.18
N GLY A 14 4.89 -6.63 -9.83
CA GLY A 14 5.60 -5.42 -10.29
C GLY A 14 7.05 -5.38 -9.86
N GLY A 15 7.40 -5.96 -8.71
CA GLY A 15 8.80 -6.08 -8.29
C GLY A 15 9.58 -7.10 -9.12
N THR A 16 8.97 -8.24 -9.45
CA THR A 16 9.56 -9.23 -10.37
C THR A 16 9.82 -8.63 -11.75
N LEU A 17 8.84 -7.85 -12.27
CA LEU A 17 8.98 -7.12 -13.53
C LEU A 17 10.02 -6.01 -13.47
N ALA A 18 10.13 -5.29 -12.35
CA ALA A 18 11.15 -4.26 -12.16
C ALA A 18 12.56 -4.86 -12.15
N ALA A 19 12.73 -6.02 -11.51
CA ALA A 19 14.01 -6.75 -11.52
C ALA A 19 14.37 -7.24 -12.92
N LEU A 20 13.41 -7.77 -13.68
CA LEU A 20 13.62 -8.16 -15.07
C LEU A 20 14.00 -6.95 -15.94
N PHE A 21 13.27 -5.83 -15.79
CA PHE A 21 13.59 -4.60 -16.52
C PHE A 21 15.00 -4.08 -16.21
N ALA A 22 15.41 -4.12 -14.94
CA ALA A 22 16.74 -3.67 -14.54
C ALA A 22 17.87 -4.58 -15.08
N HIS A 23 17.59 -5.87 -15.25
CA HIS A 23 18.49 -6.81 -15.91
C HIS A 23 18.64 -6.48 -17.41
N ASP A 24 17.51 -6.28 -18.11
CA ASP A 24 17.48 -6.03 -19.56
C ASP A 24 17.94 -4.61 -19.93
N HIS A 25 17.76 -3.64 -19.02
CA HIS A 25 18.03 -2.21 -19.23
C HIS A 25 18.78 -1.58 -18.06
N PRO A 26 19.96 -2.08 -17.71
CA PRO A 26 20.69 -1.63 -16.51
C PRO A 26 21.02 -0.13 -16.54
N GLU A 27 21.21 0.43 -17.73
CA GLU A 27 21.47 1.86 -17.92
C GLU A 27 20.28 2.76 -17.60
N ARG A 28 19.06 2.19 -17.50
CA ARG A 28 17.80 2.90 -17.24
C ARG A 28 17.32 2.78 -15.80
N ALA A 29 17.80 1.78 -15.06
CA ALA A 29 17.44 1.56 -13.67
C ALA A 29 18.53 2.12 -12.74
N GLU A 30 18.17 3.08 -11.90
CA GLU A 30 19.07 3.69 -10.90
C GLU A 30 19.10 2.87 -9.61
N ALA A 31 17.95 2.43 -9.16
CA ALA A 31 17.76 1.62 -7.96
C ALA A 31 16.48 0.79 -8.08
N LEU A 32 16.36 -0.27 -7.30
CA LEU A 32 15.16 -1.09 -7.18
C LEU A 32 14.60 -1.01 -5.76
N ILE A 33 13.30 -0.88 -5.64
CA ILE A 33 12.55 -1.07 -4.40
C ILE A 33 11.50 -2.15 -4.65
N LEU A 34 11.65 -3.30 -4.03
CA LEU A 34 10.83 -4.49 -4.24
C LEU A 34 9.98 -4.74 -2.98
N TYR A 35 8.68 -4.45 -3.05
CA TYR A 35 7.76 -4.64 -1.94
C TYR A 35 6.84 -5.84 -2.16
N GLY A 36 6.84 -6.80 -1.22
CA GLY A 36 5.96 -7.97 -1.28
C GLY A 36 6.13 -8.80 -2.55
N SER A 37 7.35 -8.88 -3.08
CA SER A 37 7.66 -9.45 -4.39
C SER A 37 8.28 -10.85 -4.26
N TRP A 38 8.44 -11.53 -5.39
CA TRP A 38 8.99 -12.89 -5.46
C TRP A 38 9.93 -13.06 -6.65
N ALA A 39 10.80 -14.08 -6.60
CA ALA A 39 11.61 -14.50 -7.73
C ALA A 39 10.86 -15.51 -8.61
N ARG A 40 10.03 -16.37 -7.97
CA ARG A 40 9.14 -17.34 -8.59
C ARG A 40 7.84 -17.40 -7.82
N ARG A 41 6.69 -17.47 -8.52
CA ARG A 41 5.39 -17.44 -7.86
C ARG A 41 4.97 -18.79 -7.31
N VAL A 42 5.25 -19.88 -8.01
CA VAL A 42 4.83 -21.25 -7.68
C VAL A 42 5.93 -21.97 -6.92
N ALA A 43 5.55 -22.66 -5.84
CA ALA A 43 6.46 -23.51 -5.09
C ALA A 43 7.00 -24.67 -5.94
N GLY A 44 8.20 -25.14 -5.63
CA GLY A 44 8.86 -26.28 -6.25
C GLY A 44 9.90 -26.88 -5.31
N PRO A 45 10.53 -28.00 -5.67
CA PRO A 45 11.47 -28.72 -4.81
C PRO A 45 12.64 -27.87 -4.32
N ASP A 46 13.10 -26.94 -5.14
CA ASP A 46 14.22 -26.04 -4.92
C ASP A 46 13.77 -24.61 -4.53
N TYR A 47 12.47 -24.41 -4.36
CA TYR A 47 11.87 -23.13 -4.01
C TYR A 47 10.55 -23.35 -3.26
N PRO A 48 10.58 -23.59 -1.94
CA PRO A 48 9.40 -24.00 -1.18
C PRO A 48 8.45 -22.84 -0.85
N TYR A 49 8.72 -21.64 -1.33
CA TYR A 49 7.93 -20.44 -1.07
C TYR A 49 6.76 -20.33 -2.03
N GLY A 50 5.64 -19.87 -1.53
CA GLY A 50 4.44 -19.67 -2.32
C GLY A 50 3.51 -20.89 -2.39
N PRO A 51 2.37 -20.74 -3.05
CA PRO A 51 1.40 -21.82 -3.24
C PRO A 51 1.83 -22.79 -4.33
N SER A 52 1.22 -23.99 -4.33
CA SER A 52 1.29 -24.90 -5.45
C SER A 52 0.52 -24.36 -6.67
N ALA A 53 0.79 -24.92 -7.84
CA ALA A 53 0.05 -24.56 -9.05
C ALA A 53 -1.45 -24.81 -8.89
N GLY A 54 -1.86 -25.94 -8.25
CA GLY A 54 -3.27 -26.27 -8.00
C GLY A 54 -3.96 -25.23 -7.12
N GLN A 55 -3.31 -24.77 -6.06
CA GLN A 55 -3.87 -23.70 -5.20
C GLN A 55 -4.07 -22.37 -5.95
N LEU A 56 -3.22 -22.05 -6.91
CA LEU A 56 -3.42 -20.86 -7.75
C LEU A 56 -4.55 -21.04 -8.76
N GLU A 57 -4.75 -22.24 -9.30
CA GLU A 57 -5.92 -22.52 -10.14
C GLU A 57 -7.23 -22.42 -9.34
N ASP A 58 -7.26 -22.83 -8.06
CA ASP A 58 -8.42 -22.64 -7.19
C ASP A 58 -8.70 -21.13 -6.98
N VAL A 59 -7.66 -20.34 -6.81
CA VAL A 59 -7.76 -18.87 -6.73
C VAL A 59 -8.35 -18.31 -8.02
N ILE A 60 -7.85 -18.72 -9.19
CA ILE A 60 -8.34 -18.30 -10.50
C ILE A 60 -9.82 -18.64 -10.67
N ALA A 61 -10.24 -19.85 -10.27
CA ALA A 61 -11.63 -20.27 -10.34
C ALA A 61 -12.56 -19.41 -9.45
N GLY A 62 -12.05 -18.86 -8.36
CA GLY A 62 -12.81 -17.97 -7.45
C GLY A 62 -12.90 -16.51 -7.90
N MET A 63 -12.14 -16.08 -8.90
CA MET A 63 -11.99 -14.67 -9.25
C MET A 63 -13.27 -13.98 -9.73
N ASP A 64 -14.14 -14.69 -10.45
CA ASP A 64 -15.41 -14.10 -10.92
C ASP A 64 -16.28 -13.64 -9.76
N ARG A 65 -16.38 -14.46 -8.71
CA ARG A 65 -17.10 -14.11 -7.49
C ARG A 65 -16.42 -12.94 -6.76
N ALA A 66 -15.11 -12.96 -6.66
CA ALA A 66 -14.34 -11.93 -6.02
C ALA A 66 -14.50 -10.56 -6.67
N TRP A 67 -14.57 -10.51 -8.01
CA TRP A 67 -14.83 -9.28 -8.76
C TRP A 67 -16.25 -8.73 -8.51
N ALA A 68 -17.21 -9.61 -8.25
CA ALA A 68 -18.56 -9.19 -7.93
C ALA A 68 -18.69 -8.65 -6.51
N THR A 69 -18.07 -9.29 -5.51
CA THR A 69 -18.30 -9.05 -4.08
C THR A 69 -17.19 -8.26 -3.39
N GLY A 70 -15.98 -8.27 -3.91
CA GLY A 70 -14.79 -7.72 -3.26
C GLY A 70 -14.27 -8.55 -2.08
N GLU A 71 -14.83 -9.77 -1.85
CA GLU A 71 -14.50 -10.62 -0.69
C GLU A 71 -13.21 -11.42 -0.82
N TRP A 72 -12.68 -11.50 -2.00
CA TRP A 72 -11.66 -12.50 -2.33
C TRP A 72 -10.26 -12.23 -1.75
N TRP A 73 -9.94 -10.99 -1.40
CA TRP A 73 -8.54 -10.58 -1.32
C TRP A 73 -7.86 -10.79 0.02
N ASP A 74 -8.57 -11.19 1.05
CA ASP A 74 -8.02 -11.15 2.41
C ASP A 74 -7.62 -12.51 2.99
N GLY A 75 -7.58 -13.58 2.17
CA GLY A 75 -7.15 -14.91 2.62
C GLY A 75 -7.93 -15.44 3.85
N GLY A 76 -9.15 -14.91 4.08
CA GLY A 76 -10.01 -15.30 5.20
C GLY A 76 -9.58 -14.74 6.55
N ARG A 77 -8.67 -13.77 6.61
CA ARG A 77 -8.31 -13.08 7.86
C ARG A 77 -9.04 -11.75 8.00
N PRO A 78 -9.51 -11.40 9.23
CA PRO A 78 -10.00 -10.07 9.52
C PRO A 78 -8.90 -9.02 9.23
N SER A 79 -9.14 -8.18 8.24
CA SER A 79 -8.31 -7.04 7.89
C SER A 79 -9.14 -5.77 8.14
N PRO A 80 -8.54 -4.58 8.28
CA PRO A 80 -9.27 -3.32 8.13
C PRO A 80 -10.08 -3.25 6.83
N ALA A 81 -9.76 -4.11 5.86
CA ALA A 81 -10.54 -4.37 4.67
C ALA A 81 -11.92 -5.03 4.89
N ASP A 82 -12.23 -5.55 6.08
CA ASP A 82 -13.55 -6.10 6.44
C ASP A 82 -14.63 -5.02 6.64
N ASP A 83 -14.27 -3.76 6.63
CA ASP A 83 -15.24 -2.68 6.51
C ASP A 83 -16.03 -2.83 5.19
N VAL A 84 -17.36 -2.88 5.31
CA VAL A 84 -18.29 -2.95 4.17
C VAL A 84 -18.00 -1.88 3.11
N ARG A 85 -17.56 -0.69 3.53
CA ARG A 85 -17.17 0.41 2.64
C ARG A 85 -15.91 0.09 1.86
N HIS A 86 -14.91 -0.50 2.51
CA HIS A 86 -13.66 -0.90 1.86
C HIS A 86 -13.92 -2.01 0.83
N ARG A 87 -14.71 -3.03 1.17
CA ARG A 87 -15.09 -4.10 0.23
C ARG A 87 -15.84 -3.55 -0.98
N ALA A 88 -16.80 -2.66 -0.78
CA ALA A 88 -17.54 -2.02 -1.88
C ALA A 88 -16.62 -1.19 -2.79
N TRP A 89 -15.71 -0.42 -2.19
CA TRP A 89 -14.68 0.34 -2.92
C TRP A 89 -13.75 -0.61 -3.70
N TRP A 90 -13.30 -1.67 -3.07
CA TRP A 90 -12.39 -2.65 -3.67
C TRP A 90 -13.06 -3.37 -4.85
N ALA A 91 -14.29 -3.85 -4.70
CA ALA A 91 -15.05 -4.44 -5.79
C ALA A 91 -15.22 -3.46 -6.98
N ARG A 92 -15.48 -2.18 -6.69
CA ARG A 92 -15.54 -1.14 -7.71
C ARG A 92 -14.18 -0.93 -8.40
N TYR A 93 -13.11 -0.87 -7.64
CA TYR A 93 -11.74 -0.75 -8.14
C TYR A 93 -11.41 -1.90 -9.09
N LEU A 94 -11.63 -3.15 -8.69
CA LEU A 94 -11.38 -4.33 -9.50
C LEU A 94 -12.13 -4.26 -10.84
N ARG A 95 -13.42 -3.98 -10.81
CA ARG A 95 -14.25 -3.87 -12.03
C ARG A 95 -13.83 -2.73 -12.96
N THR A 96 -13.24 -1.69 -12.41
CA THR A 96 -12.75 -0.55 -13.21
C THR A 96 -11.36 -0.82 -13.77
N ALA A 97 -10.52 -1.57 -13.04
CA ALA A 97 -9.15 -1.84 -13.41
C ALA A 97 -9.01 -2.91 -14.50
N ALA A 98 -9.76 -4.02 -14.40
CA ALA A 98 -9.70 -5.13 -15.35
C ALA A 98 -10.96 -5.98 -15.33
N SER A 99 -11.21 -6.74 -16.41
CA SER A 99 -12.18 -7.83 -16.37
C SER A 99 -11.64 -9.03 -15.57
N PRO A 100 -12.52 -9.89 -15.00
CA PRO A 100 -12.08 -11.12 -14.33
C PRO A 100 -11.17 -11.98 -15.22
N ALA A 101 -11.53 -12.14 -16.48
CA ALA A 101 -10.74 -12.93 -17.45
C ALA A 101 -9.33 -12.34 -17.65
N MET A 102 -9.19 -11.02 -17.72
CA MET A 102 -7.87 -10.37 -17.79
C MET A 102 -7.06 -10.64 -16.53
N ALA A 103 -7.65 -10.49 -15.37
CA ALA A 103 -6.98 -10.75 -14.10
C ALA A 103 -6.59 -12.23 -13.94
N GLN A 104 -7.43 -13.17 -14.36
CA GLN A 104 -7.08 -14.60 -14.43
C GLN A 104 -5.87 -14.85 -15.32
N ASN A 105 -5.80 -14.19 -16.48
CA ASN A 105 -4.63 -14.30 -17.36
C ASN A 105 -3.36 -13.72 -16.74
N VAL A 106 -3.44 -12.62 -16.01
CA VAL A 106 -2.30 -12.08 -15.25
C VAL A 106 -1.82 -13.08 -14.19
N VAL A 107 -2.72 -13.72 -13.44
CA VAL A 107 -2.31 -14.73 -12.46
C VAL A 107 -1.65 -15.93 -13.16
N ARG A 108 -2.17 -16.41 -14.28
CA ARG A 108 -1.52 -17.49 -15.06
C ARG A 108 -0.14 -17.08 -15.59
N MET A 109 0.00 -15.86 -16.07
CA MET A 109 1.30 -15.31 -16.46
C MET A 109 2.27 -15.34 -15.28
N ASN A 110 1.84 -14.86 -14.11
CA ASN A 110 2.65 -14.85 -12.89
C ASN A 110 3.09 -16.25 -12.46
N MET A 111 2.24 -17.30 -12.68
CA MET A 111 2.60 -18.69 -12.40
C MET A 111 3.80 -19.17 -13.23
N GLY A 112 3.94 -18.65 -14.44
CA GLY A 112 5.06 -18.97 -15.35
C GLY A 112 6.34 -18.15 -15.09
N MET A 113 6.28 -17.12 -14.25
CA MET A 113 7.43 -16.26 -14.01
C MET A 113 8.44 -16.92 -13.08
N ASP A 114 9.69 -17.03 -13.54
CA ASP A 114 10.84 -17.47 -12.75
C ASP A 114 12.07 -16.66 -13.15
N ILE A 115 12.51 -15.76 -12.28
CA ILE A 115 13.67 -14.87 -12.52
C ILE A 115 14.87 -15.23 -11.63
N ARG A 116 14.88 -16.40 -11.00
CA ARG A 116 15.92 -16.79 -10.04
C ARG A 116 17.33 -16.75 -10.64
N ASN A 117 17.45 -17.14 -11.90
CA ASN A 117 18.71 -17.11 -12.64
C ASN A 117 19.22 -15.70 -12.94
N LEU A 118 18.38 -14.68 -12.88
CA LEU A 118 18.74 -13.28 -13.16
C LEU A 118 19.15 -12.54 -11.87
N LEU A 119 18.75 -12.99 -10.70
CA LEU A 119 18.99 -12.27 -9.43
C LEU A 119 20.48 -11.97 -9.20
N PRO A 120 21.43 -12.90 -9.46
CA PRO A 120 22.86 -12.64 -9.26
C PRO A 120 23.45 -11.58 -10.21
N THR A 121 22.73 -11.24 -11.29
CA THR A 121 23.18 -10.26 -12.28
C THR A 121 22.63 -8.85 -12.05
N ILE A 122 21.80 -8.66 -11.03
CA ILE A 122 21.25 -7.35 -10.67
C ILE A 122 22.32 -6.55 -9.93
N GLU A 123 22.86 -5.53 -10.58
CA GLU A 123 23.91 -4.67 -10.05
C GLU A 123 23.38 -3.41 -9.34
N GLN A 124 22.13 -3.03 -9.63
CA GLN A 124 21.51 -1.83 -9.06
C GLN A 124 21.35 -1.95 -7.55
N PRO A 125 21.57 -0.87 -6.78
CA PRO A 125 21.19 -0.83 -5.38
C PRO A 125 19.74 -1.27 -5.22
N THR A 126 19.49 -2.27 -4.40
CA THR A 126 18.16 -2.87 -4.27
C THR A 126 17.71 -2.86 -2.82
N LEU A 127 16.52 -2.29 -2.55
CA LEU A 127 15.82 -2.38 -1.28
C LEU A 127 14.70 -3.41 -1.40
N ILE A 128 14.70 -4.40 -0.52
CA ILE A 128 13.63 -5.39 -0.41
C ILE A 128 12.86 -5.10 0.87
N LEU A 129 11.55 -4.89 0.72
CA LEU A 129 10.63 -4.62 1.81
C LEU A 129 9.55 -5.70 1.87
N HIS A 130 9.28 -6.22 3.07
CA HIS A 130 8.23 -7.23 3.23
C HIS A 130 7.60 -7.15 4.62
N ARG A 131 6.29 -7.33 4.73
CA ARG A 131 5.63 -7.49 6.04
C ARG A 131 5.69 -8.93 6.49
N THR A 132 6.18 -9.15 7.70
CA THR A 132 6.43 -10.49 8.26
C THR A 132 5.21 -11.41 8.24
N GLY A 133 4.02 -10.84 8.46
CA GLY A 133 2.76 -11.57 8.49
C GLY A 133 1.98 -11.57 7.18
N ASP A 134 2.56 -11.13 6.07
CA ASP A 134 1.90 -11.17 4.76
C ASP A 134 1.51 -12.60 4.40
N THR A 135 0.21 -12.84 4.28
CA THR A 135 -0.34 -14.17 3.97
C THR A 135 -0.58 -14.40 2.48
N TRP A 136 -0.55 -13.33 1.69
CA TRP A 136 -0.70 -13.40 0.24
C TRP A 136 0.61 -13.78 -0.45
N ILE A 137 1.68 -13.10 -0.05
CA ILE A 137 3.04 -13.38 -0.45
C ILE A 137 3.85 -13.63 0.82
N GLY A 138 4.19 -14.89 1.08
CA GLY A 138 4.94 -15.26 2.28
C GLY A 138 6.31 -14.60 2.32
N VAL A 139 6.75 -14.20 3.51
CA VAL A 139 8.03 -13.51 3.75
C VAL A 139 9.26 -14.27 3.23
N GLY A 140 9.17 -15.59 3.07
CA GLY A 140 10.23 -16.42 2.50
C GLY A 140 10.65 -16.01 1.09
N HIS A 141 9.72 -15.45 0.29
CA HIS A 141 10.05 -14.90 -1.02
C HIS A 141 11.04 -13.74 -0.94
N ALA A 142 10.80 -12.82 0.01
CA ALA A 142 11.66 -11.65 0.18
C ALA A 142 13.05 -12.02 0.73
N ARG A 143 13.12 -12.97 1.65
CA ARG A 143 14.38 -13.52 2.15
C ARG A 143 15.18 -14.14 1.03
N TYR A 144 14.54 -14.92 0.17
CA TYR A 144 15.19 -15.49 -1.02
C TYR A 144 15.75 -14.41 -1.96
N LEU A 145 14.97 -13.37 -2.25
CA LEU A 145 15.45 -12.24 -3.06
C LEU A 145 16.68 -11.58 -2.42
N ALA A 146 16.65 -11.36 -1.09
CA ALA A 146 17.74 -10.74 -0.34
C ALA A 146 19.02 -11.57 -0.33
N GLU A 147 18.90 -12.88 -0.34
CA GLU A 147 20.04 -13.81 -0.38
C GLU A 147 20.69 -13.90 -1.75
N HIS A 148 19.93 -13.61 -2.83
CA HIS A 148 20.39 -13.86 -4.19
C HIS A 148 20.67 -12.60 -5.02
N ILE A 149 20.26 -11.41 -4.56
CA ILE A 149 20.62 -10.13 -5.19
C ILE A 149 21.84 -9.56 -4.45
N PRO A 150 23.03 -9.43 -5.10
CA PRO A 150 24.27 -9.05 -4.41
C PRO A 150 24.23 -7.69 -3.71
N SER A 151 23.49 -6.73 -4.29
CA SER A 151 23.38 -5.36 -3.79
C SER A 151 22.15 -5.13 -2.88
N ALA A 152 21.51 -6.19 -2.37
CA ALA A 152 20.28 -6.08 -1.64
C ALA A 152 20.48 -5.58 -0.20
N SER A 153 19.66 -4.57 0.16
CA SER A 153 19.32 -4.21 1.54
C SER A 153 17.94 -4.78 1.84
N TYR A 154 17.77 -5.44 2.99
CA TYR A 154 16.53 -6.10 3.35
C TYR A 154 15.95 -5.53 4.65
N VAL A 155 14.65 -5.22 4.63
CA VAL A 155 13.90 -4.74 5.79
C VAL A 155 12.60 -5.52 5.93
N GLU A 156 12.46 -6.26 7.04
CA GLU A 156 11.19 -6.85 7.46
C GLU A 156 10.40 -5.83 8.27
N LEU A 157 9.15 -5.61 7.88
CA LEU A 157 8.23 -4.71 8.55
C LEU A 157 7.17 -5.50 9.32
N PRO A 158 6.73 -5.05 10.49
CA PRO A 158 5.61 -5.66 11.18
C PRO A 158 4.31 -5.48 10.37
N GLY A 159 3.34 -6.39 10.60
CA GLY A 159 2.03 -6.34 9.95
C GLY A 159 1.79 -7.49 8.98
N SER A 160 0.55 -7.58 8.49
CA SER A 160 0.08 -8.68 7.66
C SER A 160 -0.50 -8.26 6.31
N ASP A 161 -0.69 -6.97 6.08
CA ASP A 161 -1.28 -6.48 4.83
C ASP A 161 -0.27 -6.57 3.68
N HIS A 162 -0.69 -7.19 2.58
CA HIS A 162 0.10 -7.23 1.35
C HIS A 162 0.17 -5.86 0.66
N ARG A 163 -0.86 -5.05 0.81
CA ARG A 163 -0.96 -3.75 0.15
C ARG A 163 -0.14 -2.69 0.91
N PRO A 164 0.79 -1.97 0.26
CA PRO A 164 1.66 -1.01 0.95
C PRO A 164 0.92 0.19 1.52
N TRP A 165 -0.27 0.51 1.02
CA TRP A 165 -1.11 1.63 1.49
C TRP A 165 -2.03 1.28 2.66
N LEU A 166 -1.96 0.06 3.21
CA LEU A 166 -2.65 -0.36 4.43
C LEU A 166 -1.65 -0.56 5.56
N GLY A 167 -2.15 -0.52 6.81
CA GLY A 167 -1.32 -0.68 7.99
C GLY A 167 -0.30 0.46 8.16
N ASP A 168 0.90 0.15 8.64
CA ASP A 168 1.97 1.14 8.83
C ASP A 168 2.63 1.51 7.49
N VAL A 169 2.08 2.53 6.86
CA VAL A 169 2.56 3.10 5.59
C VAL A 169 3.84 3.91 5.82
N ASP A 170 3.93 4.58 6.96
CA ASP A 170 5.08 5.46 7.28
C ASP A 170 6.37 4.65 7.38
N ALA A 171 6.31 3.45 7.95
CA ALA A 171 7.47 2.56 8.00
C ALA A 171 8.01 2.19 6.61
N ILE A 172 7.12 1.99 5.62
CA ILE A 172 7.52 1.75 4.23
C ILE A 172 8.18 2.98 3.63
N VAL A 173 7.54 4.15 3.81
CA VAL A 173 8.06 5.41 3.26
C VAL A 173 9.38 5.78 3.88
N ASP A 174 9.53 5.62 5.19
CA ASP A 174 10.79 5.88 5.91
C ASP A 174 11.92 4.98 5.43
N ALA A 175 11.65 3.68 5.22
CA ALA A 175 12.64 2.75 4.69
C ALA A 175 13.08 3.13 3.27
N VAL A 176 12.14 3.50 2.40
CA VAL A 176 12.44 3.96 1.04
C VAL A 176 13.23 5.26 1.07
N GLU A 177 12.86 6.22 1.92
CA GLU A 177 13.54 7.50 2.01
C GLU A 177 14.98 7.35 2.53
N VAL A 178 15.19 6.52 3.56
CA VAL A 178 16.53 6.19 4.06
C VAL A 178 17.36 5.56 2.96
N PHE A 179 16.79 4.60 2.23
CA PHE A 179 17.49 3.93 1.14
C PHE A 179 17.90 4.90 0.01
N MET A 180 16.98 5.77 -0.39
CA MET A 180 17.21 6.69 -1.52
C MET A 180 18.09 7.89 -1.17
N THR A 181 18.07 8.35 0.09
CA THR A 181 18.73 9.60 0.48
C THR A 181 19.88 9.42 1.48
N GLY A 182 20.02 8.23 2.06
CA GLY A 182 20.96 7.94 3.15
C GLY A 182 20.60 8.66 4.48
N ARG A 183 19.43 9.28 4.56
CA ARG A 183 19.02 10.07 5.72
C ARG A 183 17.68 9.57 6.24
N LYS A 184 17.61 9.38 7.56
CA LYS A 184 16.33 9.20 8.21
C LYS A 184 15.60 10.53 8.18
N SER A 185 14.42 10.58 7.59
CA SER A 185 13.55 11.75 7.69
C SER A 185 13.35 12.16 9.14
N ARG A 186 13.08 13.44 9.36
CA ARG A 186 12.49 13.87 10.64
C ARG A 186 11.25 13.02 10.85
N PRO A 187 11.02 12.51 12.08
CA PRO A 187 9.83 11.72 12.34
C PRO A 187 8.64 12.50 11.76
N ARG A 188 8.01 11.90 10.76
CA ARG A 188 6.69 12.37 10.34
C ARG A 188 5.89 12.28 11.62
N ARG A 189 5.40 13.40 12.13
CA ARG A 189 4.43 13.34 13.20
C ARG A 189 3.36 12.39 12.69
N HIS A 190 3.28 11.19 13.23
CA HIS A 190 2.06 10.42 13.18
C HIS A 190 0.99 11.46 13.47
N ALA A 191 -0.02 11.54 12.63
CA ALA A 191 -1.15 12.34 12.98
C ALA A 191 -1.62 11.74 14.29
N ASP A 192 -1.22 12.38 15.41
CA ASP A 192 -1.67 11.96 16.72
C ASP A 192 -3.18 11.85 16.58
N ILE A 193 -3.75 10.68 16.85
CA ILE A 193 -5.19 10.49 16.84
C ILE A 193 -5.69 11.26 18.06
N GLY A 194 -6.61 12.18 17.87
CA GLY A 194 -7.17 12.99 18.93
C GLY A 194 -7.02 14.50 18.69
N VAL A 195 -7.54 15.27 19.62
CA VAL A 195 -7.60 16.74 19.53
C VAL A 195 -6.21 17.39 19.47
N ASP A 196 -5.24 16.77 20.12
CA ASP A 196 -3.84 17.26 20.12
C ASP A 196 -3.13 17.08 18.78
N ALA A 197 -3.66 16.23 17.91
CA ALA A 197 -3.22 16.04 16.53
C ALA A 197 -3.65 17.17 15.59
N LEU A 198 -4.63 17.98 16.00
CA LEU A 198 -5.12 19.07 15.18
C LEU A 198 -4.13 20.23 15.19
N SER A 199 -3.76 20.71 14.01
CA SER A 199 -3.11 22.01 13.88
C SER A 199 -4.01 23.13 14.41
N ARG A 200 -3.43 24.28 14.72
CA ARG A 200 -4.23 25.44 15.16
C ARG A 200 -5.39 25.73 14.21
N ARG A 201 -5.17 25.66 12.90
CA ARG A 201 -6.19 25.94 11.89
C ARG A 201 -7.26 24.87 11.81
N GLU A 202 -6.88 23.61 11.92
CA GLU A 202 -7.84 22.49 11.97
C GLU A 202 -8.67 22.54 13.24
N ARG A 203 -8.12 22.95 14.37
CA ARG A 203 -8.87 23.15 15.62
C ARG A 203 -9.92 24.25 15.47
N GLU A 204 -9.59 25.38 14.86
CA GLU A 204 -10.53 26.47 14.56
C GLU A 204 -11.70 25.96 13.68
N VAL A 205 -11.37 25.20 12.62
CA VAL A 205 -12.38 24.61 11.74
C VAL A 205 -13.23 23.56 12.48
N ALA A 206 -12.62 22.69 13.29
CA ALA A 206 -13.32 21.66 14.06
C ALA A 206 -14.32 22.25 15.04
N VAL A 207 -13.94 23.29 15.78
CA VAL A 207 -14.82 24.01 16.71
C VAL A 207 -16.03 24.63 16.00
N LEU A 208 -15.83 25.25 14.83
CA LEU A 208 -16.95 25.82 14.07
C LEU A 208 -17.85 24.72 13.46
N ALA A 209 -17.25 23.64 12.97
CA ALA A 209 -17.97 22.50 12.42
C ALA A 209 -18.79 21.75 13.50
N SER A 210 -18.26 21.61 14.72
CA SER A 210 -18.95 20.98 15.85
C SER A 210 -20.18 21.80 16.30
N ARG A 211 -20.19 23.11 16.06
CA ARG A 211 -21.32 24.00 16.28
C ARG A 211 -22.36 23.98 15.16
N GLY A 212 -22.17 23.15 14.15
CA GLY A 212 -23.13 22.97 13.05
C GLY A 212 -22.90 23.84 11.81
N LEU A 213 -21.92 24.78 11.80
CA LEU A 213 -21.68 25.65 10.66
C LEU A 213 -21.35 24.86 9.39
N THR A 214 -21.87 25.28 8.25
CA THR A 214 -21.54 24.71 6.94
C THR A 214 -20.13 25.10 6.51
N ALA A 215 -19.55 24.39 5.54
CA ALA A 215 -18.22 24.72 5.00
C ALA A 215 -18.14 26.14 4.43
N THR A 216 -19.26 26.65 3.89
CA THR A 216 -19.36 28.02 3.36
C THR A 216 -19.32 29.05 4.49
N GLU A 217 -20.07 28.83 5.57
CA GLU A 217 -20.10 29.71 6.74
C GLU A 217 -18.74 29.74 7.45
N ILE A 218 -18.10 28.55 7.61
CA ILE A 218 -16.75 28.44 8.18
C ILE A 218 -15.74 29.18 7.30
N ALA A 219 -15.85 29.05 5.97
CA ALA A 219 -14.99 29.74 5.03
C ALA A 219 -15.09 31.28 5.18
N SER A 220 -16.30 31.78 5.30
CA SER A 220 -16.57 33.21 5.55
C SER A 220 -16.02 33.66 6.91
N HIS A 221 -16.20 32.87 7.97
CA HIS A 221 -15.71 33.18 9.32
C HIS A 221 -14.19 33.25 9.40
N LEU A 222 -13.51 32.36 8.65
CA LEU A 222 -12.07 32.19 8.70
C LEU A 222 -11.31 32.88 7.55
N PHE A 223 -12.03 33.61 6.68
CA PHE A 223 -11.46 34.32 5.51
C PHE A 223 -10.65 33.40 4.59
N VAL A 224 -11.17 32.20 4.28
CA VAL A 224 -10.56 31.22 3.37
C VAL A 224 -11.56 30.74 2.32
N SER A 225 -11.11 29.95 1.34
CA SER A 225 -12.01 29.35 0.37
C SER A 225 -12.81 28.18 0.99
N LYS A 226 -14.03 27.94 0.50
CA LYS A 226 -14.82 26.76 0.85
C LYS A 226 -14.04 25.46 0.64
N ARG A 227 -13.28 25.36 -0.46
CA ARG A 227 -12.42 24.20 -0.78
C ARG A 227 -11.34 23.97 0.27
N THR A 228 -10.77 25.04 0.82
CA THR A 228 -9.79 24.96 1.91
C THR A 228 -10.41 24.36 3.17
N VAL A 229 -11.64 24.78 3.52
CA VAL A 229 -12.39 24.23 4.66
C VAL A 229 -12.72 22.76 4.45
N GLU A 230 -13.18 22.37 3.26
CA GLU A 230 -13.48 20.99 2.91
C GLU A 230 -12.22 20.11 3.05
N SER A 231 -11.07 20.58 2.60
CA SER A 231 -9.80 19.88 2.78
C SER A 231 -9.41 19.73 4.26
N HIS A 232 -9.59 20.78 5.07
CA HIS A 232 -9.36 20.68 6.52
C HIS A 232 -10.32 19.69 7.19
N LEU A 233 -11.59 19.65 6.79
CA LEU A 233 -12.57 18.73 7.37
C LEU A 233 -12.21 17.27 7.11
N VAL A 234 -11.70 16.93 5.94
CA VAL A 234 -11.19 15.57 5.65
C VAL A 234 -10.07 15.19 6.63
N SER A 235 -9.06 16.04 6.76
CA SER A 235 -7.94 15.81 7.68
C SER A 235 -8.38 15.75 9.16
N ILE A 236 -9.33 16.61 9.56
CA ILE A 236 -9.91 16.61 10.92
C ILE A 236 -10.63 15.29 11.21
N TYR A 237 -11.43 14.79 10.26
CA TYR A 237 -12.16 13.53 10.45
C TYR A 237 -11.22 12.35 10.62
N GLU A 238 -10.15 12.29 9.83
CA GLU A 238 -9.10 11.28 9.96
C GLU A 238 -8.41 11.36 11.33
N LYS A 239 -7.99 12.55 11.74
CA LYS A 239 -7.28 12.79 13.02
C LYS A 239 -8.15 12.54 14.25
N LEU A 240 -9.44 12.80 14.17
CA LEU A 240 -10.37 12.60 15.28
C LEU A 240 -11.03 11.21 15.28
N GLY A 241 -10.80 10.39 14.25
CA GLY A 241 -11.43 9.08 14.10
C GLY A 241 -12.95 9.18 13.99
N VAL A 242 -13.46 10.19 13.25
CA VAL A 242 -14.88 10.39 12.98
C VAL A 242 -15.14 10.30 11.48
N SER A 243 -16.31 9.78 11.10
CA SER A 243 -16.65 9.51 9.70
C SER A 243 -17.47 10.62 9.03
N SER A 244 -17.97 11.58 9.80
CA SER A 244 -18.85 12.63 9.30
C SER A 244 -18.94 13.82 10.24
N LYS A 245 -19.47 14.96 9.71
CA LYS A 245 -19.78 16.14 10.52
C LYS A 245 -20.80 15.83 11.61
N THR A 246 -21.80 15.03 11.33
CA THR A 246 -22.81 14.62 12.32
C THR A 246 -22.17 13.85 13.48
N GLU A 247 -21.21 12.98 13.19
CA GLU A 247 -20.48 12.27 14.22
C GLU A 247 -19.53 13.19 15.00
N LEU A 248 -18.88 14.14 14.33
CA LEU A 248 -18.08 15.17 15.00
C LEU A 248 -18.93 15.97 15.98
N ILE A 249 -20.12 16.44 15.57
CA ILE A 249 -21.05 17.18 16.46
C ILE A 249 -21.43 16.32 17.66
N ARG A 250 -21.82 15.07 17.43
CA ARG A 250 -22.23 14.15 18.50
C ARG A 250 -21.12 13.90 19.53
N ARG A 251 -19.86 13.79 19.06
CA ARG A 251 -18.71 13.46 19.91
C ARG A 251 -17.90 14.69 20.37
N ALA A 252 -18.32 15.91 20.03
CA ALA A 252 -17.56 17.12 20.32
C ALA A 252 -17.21 17.27 21.81
N ALA A 253 -18.16 17.01 22.72
CA ALA A 253 -17.93 17.07 24.16
C ALA A 253 -16.93 16.00 24.66
N GLU A 254 -16.99 14.78 24.11
CA GLU A 254 -16.04 13.69 24.43
C GLU A 254 -14.63 14.02 23.93
N LEU A 255 -14.55 14.72 22.80
CA LEU A 255 -13.30 15.11 22.16
C LEU A 255 -12.71 16.40 22.73
N GLY A 256 -13.42 17.13 23.58
CA GLY A 256 -12.98 18.41 24.13
C GLY A 256 -12.93 19.54 23.09
N ILE A 257 -13.87 19.53 22.13
CA ILE A 257 -13.99 20.54 21.04
C ILE A 257 -15.25 21.39 21.25
#